data_fc7a28db7270d3ecbcb78ff8c4647e35
#
_entry.id   fc7a28db7270d3ecbcb78ff8c4647e35
#
_cell.length_a   1.000
_cell.length_b   1.000
_cell.length_c   1.000
_cell.angle_alpha   90.00
_cell.angle_beta   90.00
_cell.angle_gamma   90.00
#
_symmetry.space_group_name_H-M   'P 1'
#
loop_
_entity.id
_entity.type
_entity.pdbx_description
1 polymer ?
#
loop_
_entity_poly.entity_id
_entity_poly.type
_entity_poly.pdbx_seq_one_letter_code
_entity_poly.pdbx_strand_id
1 'polypeptide(L)'
;MSVYVFNLLVGFSPNGIDNAQGYREKMFDQIGIDSKYVFTEFPDMRDIMLYKNVGIPATKMLTPHLKVTKRDHFEFVDETESMIQVIKTSMNIFDIVHLENNIQFWKNGYLECEIHTLPYDQRYFYEIIYFKENCLIKKDFYSGGIIYSDFFVTAENEDGSLYAKIVKRTYYDGDGKICFEQIGDNYFLCNGKMLDQYDLLDLFFDSLELTDKDILLLDRAYDLKFNDVIFEKRLPCKNICVIHSGHYFEPYQCQYALYLSYEYYYWFKYSKYIDLFIVSTENQKTDLINVLSDYKYDIPKIKVIPVGAVE
;
A
#
# COMPACT_ATOMS: atom_id res chain seq x y z
N MET A 1 -10.22 -2.32 -19.87
CA MET A 1 -10.95 -2.50 -18.61
C MET A 1 -9.94 -3.01 -17.60
N SER A 2 -9.64 -2.21 -16.62
CA SER A 2 -8.75 -2.57 -15.52
C SER A 2 -9.51 -2.56 -14.20
N VAL A 3 -9.13 -3.42 -13.26
CA VAL A 3 -9.70 -3.47 -11.92
C VAL A 3 -8.64 -3.02 -10.93
N TYR A 4 -8.92 -1.96 -10.19
CA TYR A 4 -8.05 -1.45 -9.15
C TYR A 4 -8.62 -1.85 -7.78
N VAL A 5 -7.95 -2.74 -7.08
CA VAL A 5 -8.32 -3.23 -5.75
C VAL A 5 -7.61 -2.37 -4.71
N PHE A 6 -8.38 -1.67 -3.88
CA PHE A 6 -7.84 -0.69 -2.96
C PHE A 6 -7.67 -1.23 -1.55
N ASN A 7 -6.49 -0.97 -0.98
CA ASN A 7 -6.07 -1.36 0.35
C ASN A 7 -5.33 -0.20 1.04
N LEU A 8 -5.40 -0.11 2.35
CA LEU A 8 -4.55 0.80 3.13
C LEU A 8 -3.13 0.24 3.22
N LEU A 9 -2.96 -0.80 4.00
CA LEU A 9 -1.77 -1.61 4.16
C LEU A 9 -2.18 -3.05 4.47
N VAL A 10 -1.21 -3.94 4.36
CA VAL A 10 -1.37 -5.33 4.83
C VAL A 10 -1.13 -5.39 6.33
N GLY A 11 -1.89 -6.21 7.03
CA GLY A 11 -1.58 -6.53 8.42
C GLY A 11 -0.37 -7.46 8.55
N PHE A 12 0.08 -7.70 9.78
CA PHE A 12 1.27 -8.55 10.07
C PHE A 12 1.13 -10.02 9.65
N SER A 13 -0.07 -10.47 9.31
CA SER A 13 -0.33 -11.80 8.77
C SER A 13 -1.53 -11.78 7.82
N PRO A 14 -1.58 -12.67 6.80
CA PRO A 14 -2.73 -12.74 5.89
C PRO A 14 -3.99 -13.07 6.67
N ASN A 15 -5.03 -12.29 6.43
CA ASN A 15 -6.36 -12.55 6.96
C ASN A 15 -7.30 -13.10 5.87
N GLY A 16 -8.58 -13.25 6.20
CA GLY A 16 -9.58 -13.76 5.25
C GLY A 16 -9.73 -12.89 4.01
N ILE A 17 -9.58 -11.56 4.14
CA ILE A 17 -9.69 -10.63 3.01
C ILE A 17 -8.49 -10.78 2.08
N ASP A 18 -7.26 -10.86 2.63
CA ASP A 18 -6.04 -11.01 1.84
C ASP A 18 -6.06 -12.32 1.04
N ASN A 19 -6.50 -13.41 1.67
CA ASN A 19 -6.69 -14.69 0.98
C ASN A 19 -7.77 -14.60 -0.12
N ALA A 20 -8.89 -13.92 0.15
CA ALA A 20 -9.94 -13.71 -0.85
C ALA A 20 -9.42 -12.88 -2.05
N GLN A 21 -8.56 -11.88 -1.80
CA GLN A 21 -7.90 -11.13 -2.86
C GLN A 21 -6.99 -12.02 -3.70
N GLY A 22 -6.20 -12.90 -3.09
CA GLY A 22 -5.35 -13.86 -3.81
C GLY A 22 -6.15 -14.86 -4.67
N TYR A 23 -7.31 -15.35 -4.17
CA TYR A 23 -8.20 -16.17 -5.00
C TYR A 23 -8.79 -15.38 -6.17
N ARG A 24 -9.23 -14.16 -5.93
CA ARG A 24 -9.78 -13.26 -6.97
C ARG A 24 -8.74 -12.96 -8.03
N GLU A 25 -7.48 -12.75 -7.63
CA GLU A 25 -6.38 -12.54 -8.56
C GLU A 25 -6.21 -13.70 -9.52
N LYS A 26 -6.23 -14.95 -9.02
CA LYS A 26 -6.19 -16.14 -9.87
C LYS A 26 -7.34 -16.18 -10.88
N MET A 27 -8.54 -15.77 -10.46
CA MET A 27 -9.70 -15.69 -11.34
C MET A 27 -9.53 -14.60 -12.40
N PHE A 28 -9.03 -13.43 -12.02
CA PHE A 28 -8.76 -12.34 -12.95
C PHE A 28 -7.75 -12.76 -14.02
N ASP A 29 -6.66 -13.42 -13.63
CA ASP A 29 -5.67 -13.95 -14.57
C ASP A 29 -6.29 -14.97 -15.54
N GLN A 30 -7.13 -15.89 -15.04
CA GLN A 30 -7.77 -16.93 -15.88
C GLN A 30 -8.70 -16.35 -16.94
N ILE A 31 -9.39 -15.26 -16.65
CA ILE A 31 -10.33 -14.62 -17.57
C ILE A 31 -9.76 -13.38 -18.29
N GLY A 32 -8.45 -13.14 -18.12
CA GLY A 32 -7.74 -12.06 -18.81
C GLY A 32 -8.13 -10.64 -18.36
N ILE A 33 -8.51 -10.46 -17.09
CA ILE A 33 -8.76 -9.14 -16.52
C ILE A 33 -7.44 -8.56 -16.00
N ASP A 34 -7.09 -7.37 -16.45
CA ASP A 34 -5.98 -6.60 -15.89
C ASP A 34 -6.38 -6.08 -14.51
N SER A 35 -5.62 -6.49 -13.49
CA SER A 35 -5.84 -6.12 -12.08
C SER A 35 -4.62 -5.44 -11.49
N LYS A 36 -4.85 -4.45 -10.65
CA LYS A 36 -3.84 -3.73 -9.87
C LYS A 36 -4.28 -3.64 -8.41
N TYR A 37 -3.35 -3.87 -7.49
CA TYR A 37 -3.57 -3.77 -6.05
C TYR A 37 -2.93 -2.48 -5.55
N VAL A 38 -3.79 -1.52 -5.21
CA VAL A 38 -3.37 -0.18 -4.80
C VAL A 38 -3.24 -0.13 -3.29
N PHE A 39 -2.08 0.28 -2.81
CA PHE A 39 -1.81 0.55 -1.40
C PHE A 39 -1.67 2.06 -1.21
N THR A 40 -2.51 2.65 -0.38
CA THR A 40 -2.49 4.11 -0.14
C THR A 40 -1.30 4.55 0.69
N GLU A 41 -0.79 3.67 1.55
CA GLU A 41 0.50 3.82 2.19
C GLU A 41 1.57 3.02 1.44
N PHE A 42 2.83 3.39 1.63
CA PHE A 42 3.93 2.68 0.96
C PHE A 42 4.20 1.36 1.68
N PRO A 43 4.00 0.18 1.02
CA PRO A 43 4.23 -1.12 1.63
C PRO A 43 5.73 -1.37 1.85
N ASP A 44 6.09 -1.94 2.98
CA ASP A 44 7.45 -2.43 3.21
C ASP A 44 7.69 -3.80 2.53
N MET A 45 8.91 -4.31 2.59
CA MET A 45 9.24 -5.61 1.97
C MET A 45 8.43 -6.76 2.57
N ARG A 46 8.08 -6.71 3.87
CA ARG A 46 7.28 -7.75 4.52
C ARG A 46 5.87 -7.77 3.95
N ASP A 47 5.29 -6.61 3.71
CA ASP A 47 3.97 -6.44 3.10
C ASP A 47 3.96 -7.00 1.67
N ILE A 48 4.97 -6.64 0.87
CA ILE A 48 5.13 -7.12 -0.51
C ILE A 48 5.26 -8.65 -0.53
N MET A 49 6.06 -9.22 0.37
CA MET A 49 6.23 -10.67 0.50
C MET A 49 4.95 -11.37 0.95
N LEU A 50 4.21 -10.76 1.86
CA LEU A 50 2.94 -11.30 2.34
C LEU A 50 1.94 -11.42 1.18
N TYR A 51 1.78 -10.37 0.37
CA TYR A 51 0.91 -10.40 -0.81
C TYR A 51 1.38 -11.38 -1.87
N LYS A 52 2.69 -11.47 -2.10
CA LYS A 52 3.25 -12.50 -2.97
C LYS A 52 2.86 -13.91 -2.51
N ASN A 53 2.90 -14.18 -1.20
CA ASN A 53 2.54 -15.47 -0.63
C ASN A 53 1.06 -15.82 -0.79
N VAL A 54 0.16 -14.83 -0.78
CA VAL A 54 -1.26 -15.08 -1.08
C VAL A 54 -1.56 -15.14 -2.59
N GLY A 55 -0.55 -14.94 -3.44
CA GLY A 55 -0.65 -15.10 -4.89
C GLY A 55 -0.80 -13.81 -5.68
N ILE A 56 -0.50 -12.65 -5.07
CA ILE A 56 -0.52 -11.34 -5.75
C ILE A 56 0.93 -10.92 -6.01
N PRO A 57 1.38 -10.89 -7.28
CA PRO A 57 2.76 -10.56 -7.61
C PRO A 57 3.07 -9.07 -7.39
N ALA A 58 4.32 -8.76 -7.04
CA ALA A 58 4.78 -7.38 -6.84
C ALA A 58 4.54 -6.48 -8.05
N THR A 59 4.60 -7.04 -9.26
CA THR A 59 4.33 -6.33 -10.53
C THR A 59 2.88 -5.85 -10.68
N LYS A 60 1.96 -6.33 -9.85
CA LYS A 60 0.55 -5.86 -9.80
C LYS A 60 0.29 -4.91 -8.62
N MET A 61 1.29 -4.66 -7.77
CA MET A 61 1.18 -3.74 -6.65
C MET A 61 1.53 -2.31 -7.07
N LEU A 62 0.73 -1.36 -6.63
CA LEU A 62 0.84 0.05 -6.98
C LEU A 62 0.64 0.91 -5.74
N THR A 63 1.36 2.02 -5.66
CA THR A 63 1.14 3.05 -4.64
C THR A 63 1.04 4.43 -5.28
N PRO A 64 0.38 5.40 -4.64
CA PRO A 64 0.38 6.78 -5.11
C PRO A 64 1.80 7.33 -5.31
N HIS A 65 2.72 7.00 -4.41
CA HIS A 65 4.12 7.44 -4.47
C HIS A 65 4.84 6.92 -5.73
N LEU A 66 4.68 5.62 -6.06
CA LEU A 66 5.27 5.05 -7.28
C LEU A 66 4.74 5.76 -8.52
N LYS A 67 3.43 5.97 -8.59
CA LYS A 67 2.82 6.57 -9.78
C LYS A 67 3.25 8.03 -9.99
N VAL A 68 3.35 8.80 -8.92
CA VAL A 68 3.87 10.18 -8.97
C VAL A 68 5.33 10.21 -9.39
N THR A 69 6.13 9.18 -9.07
CA THR A 69 7.50 9.02 -9.56
C THR A 69 7.59 8.37 -10.95
N LYS A 70 6.45 8.24 -11.67
CA LYS A 70 6.34 7.65 -13.01
C LYS A 70 6.75 6.17 -13.06
N ARG A 71 6.50 5.43 -12.00
CA ARG A 71 6.65 3.99 -11.93
C ARG A 71 5.30 3.32 -11.81
N ASP A 72 5.12 2.17 -12.44
CA ASP A 72 3.81 1.51 -12.53
C ASP A 72 3.68 0.28 -11.62
N HIS A 73 4.78 -0.22 -11.05
CA HIS A 73 4.78 -1.40 -10.19
C HIS A 73 6.13 -1.55 -9.46
N PHE A 74 6.20 -2.56 -8.57
CA PHE A 74 7.46 -2.99 -7.96
C PHE A 74 8.12 -4.07 -8.82
N GLU A 75 9.42 -3.93 -9.05
CA GLU A 75 10.24 -4.87 -9.79
C GLU A 75 11.60 -5.05 -9.13
N PHE A 76 11.87 -6.22 -8.55
CA PHE A 76 13.11 -6.51 -7.84
C PHE A 76 14.12 -7.21 -8.75
N VAL A 77 14.91 -6.42 -9.44
CA VAL A 77 15.92 -6.84 -10.44
C VAL A 77 17.31 -6.26 -10.16
N ASP A 78 17.46 -5.52 -9.06
CA ASP A 78 18.73 -4.89 -8.69
C ASP A 78 19.71 -5.94 -8.18
N GLU A 79 20.80 -6.17 -8.93
CA GLU A 79 21.76 -7.25 -8.67
C GLU A 79 22.65 -6.98 -7.47
N THR A 80 22.66 -7.91 -6.52
CA THR A 80 23.44 -7.83 -5.27
C THR A 80 24.93 -7.72 -5.54
N GLU A 81 25.49 -8.56 -6.42
CA GLU A 81 26.95 -8.57 -6.69
C GLU A 81 27.41 -7.27 -7.33
N SER A 82 26.64 -6.70 -8.23
CA SER A 82 26.93 -5.40 -8.85
C SER A 82 27.00 -4.31 -7.79
N MET A 83 26.06 -4.30 -6.84
CA MET A 83 26.02 -3.32 -5.75
C MET A 83 27.17 -3.51 -4.75
N ILE A 84 27.58 -4.75 -4.46
CA ILE A 84 28.77 -5.03 -3.63
C ILE A 84 29.99 -4.33 -4.22
N GLN A 85 30.21 -4.43 -5.56
CA GLN A 85 31.35 -3.80 -6.20
C GLN A 85 31.28 -2.27 -6.16
N VAL A 86 30.07 -1.69 -6.30
CA VAL A 86 29.86 -0.25 -6.16
C VAL A 86 30.23 0.23 -4.76
N ILE A 87 29.76 -0.45 -3.71
CA ILE A 87 30.05 -0.08 -2.31
C ILE A 87 31.53 -0.24 -2.01
N LYS A 88 32.15 -1.36 -2.39
CA LYS A 88 33.59 -1.60 -2.23
C LYS A 88 34.41 -0.43 -2.78
N THR A 89 34.08 -0.01 -3.99
CA THR A 89 34.84 1.03 -4.69
C THR A 89 34.57 2.41 -4.12
N SER A 90 33.29 2.76 -3.90
CA SER A 90 32.90 4.10 -3.48
C SER A 90 33.27 4.43 -2.04
N MET A 91 33.17 3.43 -1.13
CA MET A 91 33.44 3.60 0.30
C MET A 91 34.86 3.14 0.69
N ASN A 92 35.60 2.50 -0.22
CA ASN A 92 36.90 1.90 0.04
C ASN A 92 36.84 0.91 1.22
N ILE A 93 35.94 -0.08 1.13
CA ILE A 93 35.68 -1.10 2.14
C ILE A 93 35.96 -2.47 1.55
N PHE A 94 36.75 -3.30 2.29
CA PHE A 94 37.11 -4.66 1.89
C PHE A 94 36.78 -5.72 2.92
N ASP A 95 36.40 -5.31 4.14
CA ASP A 95 35.96 -6.23 5.21
C ASP A 95 34.46 -6.46 5.07
N ILE A 96 34.09 -7.63 4.55
CA ILE A 96 32.71 -7.97 4.17
C ILE A 96 32.31 -9.26 4.83
N VAL A 97 31.17 -9.24 5.50
CA VAL A 97 30.56 -10.41 6.15
C VAL A 97 29.25 -10.76 5.47
N HIS A 98 29.17 -11.97 4.92
CA HIS A 98 27.94 -12.50 4.34
C HIS A 98 27.14 -13.25 5.41
N LEU A 99 25.88 -12.81 5.61
CA LEU A 99 24.90 -13.46 6.47
C LEU A 99 23.78 -14.03 5.58
N GLU A 100 22.80 -14.71 6.19
CA GLU A 100 21.75 -15.41 5.43
C GLU A 100 20.98 -14.52 4.45
N ASN A 101 20.54 -13.34 4.90
CA ASN A 101 19.73 -12.42 4.08
C ASN A 101 20.31 -10.99 4.02
N ASN A 102 21.54 -10.80 4.48
CA ASN A 102 22.20 -9.51 4.43
C ASN A 102 23.71 -9.62 4.29
N ILE A 103 24.33 -8.56 3.80
CA ILE A 103 25.76 -8.45 3.57
C ILE A 103 26.24 -7.18 4.26
N GLN A 104 27.14 -7.33 5.22
CA GLN A 104 27.67 -6.27 6.03
C GLN A 104 29.02 -5.79 5.53
N PHE A 105 29.23 -4.48 5.54
CA PHE A 105 30.48 -3.81 5.16
C PHE A 105 31.07 -3.08 6.37
N TRP A 106 32.24 -3.52 6.77
CA TRP A 106 32.92 -3.05 7.98
C TRP A 106 34.17 -2.24 7.62
N LYS A 107 34.40 -1.16 8.36
CA LYS A 107 35.60 -0.34 8.23
C LYS A 107 36.09 0.11 9.60
N ASN A 108 37.36 -0.18 9.90
CA ASN A 108 37.98 0.17 11.20
C ASN A 108 37.18 -0.32 12.42
N GLY A 109 36.51 -1.47 12.31
CA GLY A 109 35.68 -2.03 13.37
C GLY A 109 34.28 -1.44 13.52
N TYR A 110 33.87 -0.53 12.63
CA TYR A 110 32.51 0.02 12.57
C TYR A 110 31.75 -0.56 11.38
N LEU A 111 30.45 -0.85 11.60
CA LEU A 111 29.53 -1.17 10.52
C LEU A 111 29.18 0.14 9.78
N GLU A 112 29.53 0.20 8.50
CA GLU A 112 29.30 1.36 7.66
C GLU A 112 28.05 1.21 6.78
N CYS A 113 27.81 -0.04 6.31
CA CYS A 113 26.72 -0.30 5.37
C CYS A 113 26.27 -1.76 5.47
N GLU A 114 25.00 -1.98 5.16
CA GLU A 114 24.39 -3.32 5.09
C GLU A 114 23.46 -3.40 3.87
N ILE A 115 23.62 -4.42 3.03
CA ILE A 115 22.71 -4.75 1.93
C ILE A 115 21.73 -5.82 2.42
N HIS A 116 20.44 -5.60 2.27
CA HIS A 116 19.40 -6.59 2.51
C HIS A 116 18.97 -7.24 1.19
N THR A 117 19.19 -8.54 1.08
CA THR A 117 18.83 -9.32 -0.10
C THR A 117 17.40 -9.85 -0.01
N LEU A 118 16.81 -10.16 -1.18
CA LEU A 118 15.48 -10.79 -1.20
C LEU A 118 15.49 -12.12 -0.46
N PRO A 119 14.55 -12.39 0.44
CA PRO A 119 14.53 -13.63 1.22
C PRO A 119 14.41 -14.92 0.39
N TYR A 120 13.92 -14.83 -0.85
CA TYR A 120 13.71 -15.95 -1.74
C TYR A 120 14.72 -16.02 -2.90
N ASP A 121 15.52 -14.98 -3.11
CA ASP A 121 16.54 -14.91 -4.15
C ASP A 121 17.63 -13.90 -3.84
N GLN A 122 18.68 -14.33 -3.19
CA GLN A 122 19.79 -13.48 -2.73
C GLN A 122 20.62 -12.86 -3.88
N ARG A 123 20.37 -13.22 -5.15
CA ARG A 123 20.98 -12.55 -6.29
C ARG A 123 20.53 -11.11 -6.42
N TYR A 124 19.37 -10.79 -5.84
CA TYR A 124 18.78 -9.46 -5.86
C TYR A 124 18.63 -8.89 -4.46
N PHE A 125 18.73 -7.57 -4.35
CA PHE A 125 18.55 -6.86 -3.10
C PHE A 125 17.40 -5.86 -3.22
N TYR A 126 16.95 -5.35 -2.09
CA TYR A 126 15.85 -4.38 -2.02
C TYR A 126 16.14 -3.18 -1.13
N GLU A 127 17.12 -3.27 -0.20
CA GLU A 127 17.42 -2.19 0.75
C GLU A 127 18.92 -2.11 1.00
N ILE A 128 19.42 -0.88 1.14
CA ILE A 128 20.76 -0.60 1.65
C ILE A 128 20.63 0.30 2.86
N ILE A 129 21.23 -0.11 3.96
CA ILE A 129 21.24 0.62 5.23
C ILE A 129 22.63 1.19 5.45
N TYR A 130 22.72 2.48 5.80
CA TYR A 130 23.98 3.16 6.06
C TYR A 130 24.08 3.59 7.52
N PHE A 131 25.25 3.39 8.09
CA PHE A 131 25.54 3.73 9.46
C PHE A 131 26.70 4.74 9.53
N LYS A 132 26.75 5.48 10.62
CA LYS A 132 27.89 6.30 11.00
C LYS A 132 28.09 6.11 12.50
N GLU A 133 29.28 5.61 12.89
CA GLU A 133 29.60 5.32 14.30
C GLU A 133 28.53 4.43 14.97
N ASN A 134 28.06 3.41 14.26
CA ASN A 134 26.96 2.48 14.59
C ASN A 134 25.57 3.14 14.73
N CYS A 135 25.40 4.41 14.36
CA CYS A 135 24.09 5.06 14.31
C CYS A 135 23.53 4.98 12.91
N LEU A 136 22.28 4.56 12.78
CA LEU A 136 21.55 4.56 11.51
C LEU A 136 21.38 6.00 11.01
N ILE A 137 21.85 6.27 9.78
CA ILE A 137 21.77 7.60 9.19
C ILE A 137 20.93 7.65 7.92
N LYS A 138 20.85 6.54 7.17
CA LYS A 138 20.14 6.51 5.90
C LYS A 138 19.71 5.07 5.56
N LYS A 139 18.57 4.94 4.88
CA LYS A 139 18.15 3.72 4.18
C LYS A 139 17.75 4.05 2.76
N ASP A 140 18.20 3.26 1.82
CA ASP A 140 17.80 3.35 0.42
C ASP A 140 16.96 2.13 0.05
N PHE A 141 15.76 2.32 -0.48
CA PHE A 141 14.90 1.26 -0.95
C PHE A 141 14.96 1.16 -2.47
N TYR A 142 15.16 -0.06 -2.97
CA TYR A 142 15.36 -0.36 -4.39
C TYR A 142 14.25 -1.26 -4.96
N SER A 143 13.83 -0.92 -6.16
CA SER A 143 12.97 -1.75 -6.99
C SER A 143 13.09 -1.28 -8.44
N GLY A 144 13.94 -1.91 -9.24
CA GLY A 144 14.34 -1.42 -10.57
C GLY A 144 15.05 -0.06 -10.46
N GLY A 145 16.08 0.03 -9.62
CA GLY A 145 16.74 1.25 -9.18
C GLY A 145 16.16 1.83 -7.88
N ILE A 146 16.79 2.88 -7.39
CA ILE A 146 16.38 3.52 -6.13
C ILE A 146 14.97 4.14 -6.25
N ILE A 147 14.11 3.84 -5.29
CA ILE A 147 12.75 4.42 -5.20
C ILE A 147 12.72 5.56 -4.20
N TYR A 148 13.24 5.32 -2.99
CA TYR A 148 13.34 6.37 -1.98
C TYR A 148 14.54 6.20 -1.07
N SER A 149 14.93 7.30 -0.42
CA SER A 149 15.90 7.33 0.67
C SER A 149 15.24 7.89 1.93
N ASP A 150 15.32 7.15 3.03
CA ASP A 150 14.99 7.63 4.37
C ASP A 150 16.25 8.19 5.05
N PHE A 151 16.14 9.37 5.62
CA PHE A 151 17.19 10.00 6.39
C PHE A 151 16.83 10.02 7.87
N PHE A 152 17.78 9.63 8.70
CA PHE A 152 17.57 9.45 10.14
C PHE A 152 18.47 10.39 10.97
N VAL A 153 17.97 10.72 12.15
CA VAL A 153 18.74 11.30 13.25
C VAL A 153 18.54 10.46 14.48
N THR A 154 19.54 10.42 15.35
CA THR A 154 19.39 9.82 16.68
C THR A 154 18.53 10.74 17.53
N ALA A 155 17.45 10.23 18.07
CA ALA A 155 16.56 10.91 19.00
C ALA A 155 16.48 10.14 20.31
N GLU A 156 16.04 10.79 21.38
CA GLU A 156 15.92 10.24 22.72
C GLU A 156 14.46 10.21 23.15
N ASN A 157 14.03 9.08 23.69
CA ASN A 157 12.72 8.92 24.31
C ASN A 157 12.69 9.54 25.71
N GLU A 158 11.50 9.67 26.30
CA GLU A 158 11.30 10.18 27.66
C GLU A 158 12.04 9.33 28.75
N ASP A 159 12.26 8.05 28.46
CA ASP A 159 12.99 7.12 29.35
C ASP A 159 14.51 7.14 29.15
N GLY A 160 15.03 8.01 28.28
CA GLY A 160 16.45 8.12 27.94
C GLY A 160 16.96 7.11 26.92
N SER A 161 16.09 6.23 26.39
CA SER A 161 16.47 5.30 25.33
C SER A 161 16.63 6.02 23.99
N LEU A 162 17.68 5.63 23.22
CA LEU A 162 17.94 6.21 21.91
C LEU A 162 17.25 5.42 20.81
N TYR A 163 16.72 6.14 19.81
CA TYR A 163 16.13 5.55 18.62
C TYR A 163 16.44 6.34 17.36
N ALA A 164 16.36 5.67 16.19
CA ALA A 164 16.51 6.33 14.89
C ALA A 164 15.17 6.91 14.45
N LYS A 165 15.11 8.25 14.36
CA LYS A 165 13.92 8.99 13.91
C LYS A 165 14.08 9.40 12.45
N ILE A 166 13.12 9.04 11.61
CA ILE A 166 13.05 9.54 10.22
C ILE A 166 12.76 11.05 10.28
N VAL A 167 13.59 11.81 9.60
CA VAL A 167 13.41 13.28 9.49
C VAL A 167 12.98 13.69 8.09
N LYS A 168 13.31 12.88 7.10
CA LYS A 168 12.98 13.14 5.71
C LYS A 168 13.00 11.85 4.90
N ARG A 169 12.09 11.74 3.92
CA ARG A 169 12.13 10.74 2.85
C ARG A 169 12.23 11.46 1.50
N THR A 170 13.17 11.05 0.65
CA THR A 170 13.33 11.58 -0.71
C THR A 170 12.94 10.51 -1.71
N TYR A 171 12.06 10.83 -2.65
CA TYR A 171 11.59 9.91 -3.69
C TYR A 171 12.23 10.23 -5.04
N TYR A 172 12.55 9.18 -5.81
CA TYR A 172 13.27 9.27 -7.08
C TYR A 172 12.45 8.69 -8.24
N ASP A 173 12.63 9.25 -9.44
CA ASP A 173 12.09 8.68 -10.67
C ASP A 173 12.93 7.49 -11.19
N GLY A 174 12.53 6.93 -12.35
CA GLY A 174 13.25 5.82 -12.99
C GLY A 174 14.68 6.14 -13.39
N ASP A 175 15.03 7.43 -13.57
CA ASP A 175 16.37 7.90 -13.89
C ASP A 175 17.21 8.24 -12.64
N GLY A 176 16.66 8.06 -11.43
CA GLY A 176 17.31 8.38 -10.16
C GLY A 176 17.31 9.87 -9.84
N LYS A 177 16.47 10.69 -10.48
CA LYS A 177 16.30 12.11 -10.16
C LYS A 177 15.26 12.29 -9.06
N ILE A 178 15.51 13.26 -8.18
CA ILE A 178 14.55 13.59 -7.10
C ILE A 178 13.25 14.11 -7.73
N CYS A 179 12.14 13.48 -7.35
CA CYS A 179 10.78 13.90 -7.72
C CYS A 179 10.16 14.78 -6.64
N PHE A 180 10.23 14.33 -5.41
CA PHE A 180 9.69 15.04 -4.26
C PHE A 180 10.32 14.54 -2.96
N GLU A 181 10.15 15.32 -1.89
CA GLU A 181 10.59 14.98 -0.54
C GLU A 181 9.39 14.96 0.40
N GLN A 182 9.38 14.04 1.35
CA GLN A 182 8.39 13.96 2.42
C GLN A 182 9.03 14.35 3.74
N ILE A 183 8.40 15.28 4.45
CA ILE A 183 8.80 15.72 5.80
C ILE A 183 7.54 15.71 6.66
N GLY A 184 7.46 14.77 7.61
CA GLY A 184 6.21 14.50 8.32
C GLY A 184 5.11 14.08 7.33
N ASP A 185 3.95 14.72 7.40
CA ASP A 185 2.79 14.42 6.55
C ASP A 185 2.74 15.26 5.25
N ASN A 186 3.75 16.08 4.99
CA ASN A 186 3.79 16.96 3.84
C ASN A 186 4.78 16.48 2.77
N TYR A 187 4.41 16.67 1.51
CA TYR A 187 5.20 16.35 0.33
C TYR A 187 5.62 17.63 -0.39
N PHE A 188 6.91 17.76 -0.68
CA PHE A 188 7.50 18.94 -1.32
C PHE A 188 7.99 18.56 -2.70
N LEU A 189 7.31 19.03 -3.75
CA LEU A 189 7.72 18.81 -5.12
C LEU A 189 8.96 19.65 -5.47
N CYS A 190 9.76 19.22 -6.46
CA CYS A 190 10.95 19.94 -6.92
C CYS A 190 10.69 21.38 -7.42
N ASN A 191 9.44 21.71 -7.78
CA ASN A 191 9.03 23.05 -8.18
C ASN A 191 8.65 23.95 -6.99
N GLY A 192 8.81 23.47 -5.75
CA GLY A 192 8.48 24.18 -4.52
C GLY A 192 7.02 24.10 -4.08
N LYS A 193 6.15 23.40 -4.83
CA LYS A 193 4.77 23.16 -4.41
C LYS A 193 4.74 22.16 -3.25
N MET A 194 4.07 22.50 -2.17
CA MET A 194 3.74 21.61 -1.06
C MET A 194 2.40 20.94 -1.33
N LEU A 195 2.33 19.64 -1.05
CA LEU A 195 1.15 18.80 -1.14
C LEU A 195 0.92 18.13 0.23
N ASP A 196 -0.33 17.92 0.56
CA ASP A 196 -0.68 16.99 1.64
C ASP A 196 -1.01 15.59 1.07
N GLN A 197 -1.46 14.69 1.92
CA GLN A 197 -1.82 13.33 1.51
C GLN A 197 -3.04 13.31 0.57
N TYR A 198 -3.99 14.24 0.71
CA TYR A 198 -5.14 14.35 -0.18
C TYR A 198 -4.71 14.81 -1.58
N ASP A 199 -3.84 15.82 -1.65
CA ASP A 199 -3.27 16.30 -2.91
C ASP A 199 -2.50 15.17 -3.63
N LEU A 200 -1.73 14.34 -2.88
CA LEU A 200 -1.00 13.22 -3.44
C LEU A 200 -1.95 12.16 -4.04
N LEU A 201 -3.02 11.82 -3.32
CA LEU A 201 -4.05 10.90 -3.80
C LEU A 201 -4.79 11.46 -5.01
N ASP A 202 -5.05 12.77 -5.02
CA ASP A 202 -5.71 13.44 -6.14
C ASP A 202 -4.85 13.36 -7.42
N LEU A 203 -3.56 13.65 -7.31
CA LEU A 203 -2.59 13.46 -8.40
C LEU A 203 -2.50 11.99 -8.86
N PHE A 204 -2.56 11.06 -7.92
CA PHE A 204 -2.57 9.64 -8.24
C PHE A 204 -3.79 9.27 -9.09
N PHE A 205 -5.00 9.66 -8.69
CA PHE A 205 -6.20 9.36 -9.46
C PHE A 205 -6.18 10.00 -10.84
N ASP A 206 -5.67 11.23 -10.97
CA ASP A 206 -5.49 11.87 -12.27
C ASP A 206 -4.53 11.08 -13.18
N SER A 207 -3.49 10.50 -12.59
CA SER A 207 -2.49 9.72 -13.33
C SER A 207 -2.97 8.35 -13.80
N LEU A 208 -4.08 7.83 -13.27
CA LEU A 208 -4.63 6.53 -13.67
C LEU A 208 -5.39 6.59 -15.00
N GLU A 209 -5.78 7.78 -15.46
CA GLU A 209 -6.53 7.99 -16.71
C GLU A 209 -7.78 7.08 -16.81
N LEU A 210 -8.51 6.96 -15.69
CA LEU A 210 -9.65 6.06 -15.55
C LEU A 210 -10.77 6.36 -16.56
N THR A 211 -11.45 5.32 -17.01
CA THR A 211 -12.58 5.37 -17.94
C THR A 211 -13.83 4.72 -17.34
N ASP A 212 -14.98 4.85 -18.01
CA ASP A 212 -16.24 4.20 -17.63
C ASP A 212 -16.21 2.67 -17.70
N LYS A 213 -15.15 2.10 -18.29
CA LYS A 213 -14.92 0.65 -18.35
C LYS A 213 -14.13 0.12 -17.16
N ASP A 214 -13.46 0.99 -16.43
CA ASP A 214 -12.61 0.58 -15.32
C ASP A 214 -13.42 0.45 -14.02
N ILE A 215 -12.85 -0.29 -13.05
CA ILE A 215 -13.51 -0.60 -11.80
C ILE A 215 -12.56 -0.25 -10.65
N LEU A 216 -13.07 0.52 -9.70
CA LEU A 216 -12.47 0.64 -8.37
C LEU A 216 -13.19 -0.35 -7.45
N LEU A 217 -12.45 -1.35 -6.99
CA LEU A 217 -12.92 -2.35 -6.04
C LEU A 217 -12.45 -1.98 -4.65
N LEU A 218 -13.36 -1.47 -3.83
CA LEU A 218 -13.11 -1.09 -2.46
C LEU A 218 -13.34 -2.31 -1.57
N ASP A 219 -12.26 -2.97 -1.24
CA ASP A 219 -12.26 -4.24 -0.51
C ASP A 219 -12.07 -4.05 1.00
N ARG A 220 -11.54 -2.90 1.41
CA ARG A 220 -11.34 -2.50 2.81
C ARG A 220 -11.89 -1.11 3.06
N ALA A 221 -12.71 -1.00 4.09
CA ALA A 221 -13.43 0.24 4.43
C ALA A 221 -12.62 1.20 5.35
N TYR A 222 -11.43 0.82 5.78
CA TYR A 222 -10.71 1.50 6.86
C TYR A 222 -10.14 2.88 6.52
N ASP A 223 -9.86 3.15 5.25
CA ASP A 223 -9.24 4.43 4.88
C ASP A 223 -10.28 5.49 4.55
N LEU A 224 -10.69 6.22 5.56
CA LEU A 224 -11.71 7.25 5.45
C LEU A 224 -11.30 8.39 4.50
N LYS A 225 -10.05 8.83 4.55
CA LYS A 225 -9.51 9.89 3.69
C LYS A 225 -9.57 9.48 2.22
N PHE A 226 -9.21 8.25 1.97
CA PHE A 226 -9.22 7.67 0.65
C PHE A 226 -10.62 7.57 0.04
N ASN A 227 -11.61 7.11 0.83
CA ASN A 227 -13.01 7.04 0.39
C ASN A 227 -13.56 8.43 0.03
N ASP A 228 -13.23 9.46 0.80
CA ASP A 228 -13.64 10.83 0.49
C ASP A 228 -13.10 11.28 -0.88
N VAL A 229 -11.82 11.09 -1.17
CA VAL A 229 -11.22 11.45 -2.46
C VAL A 229 -11.91 10.73 -3.62
N ILE A 230 -12.14 9.42 -3.52
CA ILE A 230 -12.82 8.64 -4.58
C ILE A 230 -14.21 9.20 -4.88
N PHE A 231 -15.02 9.40 -3.82
CA PHE A 231 -16.42 9.74 -4.01
C PHE A 231 -16.63 11.23 -4.34
N GLU A 232 -15.82 12.13 -3.79
CA GLU A 232 -15.90 13.56 -4.04
C GLU A 232 -15.36 13.94 -5.42
N LYS A 233 -14.30 13.28 -5.87
CA LYS A 233 -13.72 13.50 -7.21
C LYS A 233 -14.62 13.04 -8.36
N ARG A 234 -15.58 12.13 -8.08
CA ARG A 234 -16.52 11.57 -9.08
C ARG A 234 -15.81 11.03 -10.29
N LEU A 235 -14.92 10.10 -10.06
CA LEU A 235 -14.17 9.42 -11.10
C LEU A 235 -15.10 8.75 -12.12
N PRO A 236 -14.75 8.68 -13.41
CA PRO A 236 -15.65 8.16 -14.47
C PRO A 236 -15.86 6.64 -14.39
N CYS A 237 -15.07 5.92 -13.61
CA CYS A 237 -15.11 4.47 -13.45
C CYS A 237 -16.25 4.01 -12.52
N LYS A 238 -16.43 2.70 -12.40
CA LYS A 238 -17.44 2.10 -11.51
C LYS A 238 -16.86 1.84 -10.14
N ASN A 239 -17.60 2.20 -9.10
CA ASN A 239 -17.26 1.96 -7.70
C ASN A 239 -18.00 0.72 -7.19
N ILE A 240 -17.25 -0.32 -6.80
CA ILE A 240 -17.77 -1.55 -6.21
C ILE A 240 -17.22 -1.70 -4.80
N CYS A 241 -18.09 -1.85 -3.81
CA CYS A 241 -17.71 -2.03 -2.41
C CYS A 241 -18.05 -3.44 -1.94
N VAL A 242 -17.10 -4.10 -1.25
CA VAL A 242 -17.28 -5.46 -0.71
C VAL A 242 -17.43 -5.40 0.81
N ILE A 243 -18.57 -5.87 1.31
CA ILE A 243 -18.86 -5.91 2.75
C ILE A 243 -18.53 -7.30 3.27
N HIS A 244 -17.42 -7.44 3.99
CA HIS A 244 -16.87 -8.71 4.46
C HIS A 244 -17.43 -9.17 5.81
N SER A 245 -17.95 -8.25 6.63
CA SER A 245 -18.38 -8.52 8.00
C SER A 245 -19.75 -7.92 8.29
N GLY A 246 -20.21 -8.05 9.53
CA GLY A 246 -21.41 -7.35 9.98
C GLY A 246 -21.24 -5.84 9.82
N HIS A 247 -22.18 -5.19 9.15
CA HIS A 247 -22.13 -3.78 8.82
C HIS A 247 -22.88 -2.90 9.82
N TYR A 248 -23.42 -3.51 10.87
CA TYR A 248 -24.04 -2.83 12.00
C TYR A 248 -23.76 -3.60 13.29
N PHE A 249 -23.80 -2.88 14.41
CA PHE A 249 -23.79 -3.48 15.74
C PHE A 249 -25.23 -3.52 16.25
N GLU A 250 -25.71 -4.71 16.62
CA GLU A 250 -26.92 -4.82 17.42
C GLU A 250 -26.60 -4.34 18.84
N PRO A 251 -27.11 -3.17 19.28
CA PRO A 251 -27.03 -2.85 20.68
C PRO A 251 -27.91 -3.85 21.43
N TYR A 252 -27.36 -4.48 22.42
CA TYR A 252 -28.10 -5.33 23.32
C TYR A 252 -29.43 -4.62 23.70
N GLN A 253 -30.55 -5.06 23.11
CA GLN A 253 -31.91 -4.68 23.42
C GLN A 253 -32.29 -3.19 23.32
N CYS A 254 -31.63 -2.37 22.55
CA CYS A 254 -32.08 -1.00 22.32
C CYS A 254 -32.97 -0.94 21.07
N GLN A 255 -34.27 -0.71 21.24
CA GLN A 255 -35.29 -0.67 20.19
C GLN A 255 -35.11 0.49 19.18
N TYR A 256 -34.08 1.34 19.30
CA TYR A 256 -34.04 2.65 18.62
C TYR A 256 -32.72 3.07 17.99
N ALA A 257 -31.67 2.25 18.00
CA ALA A 257 -30.43 2.65 17.35
C ALA A 257 -29.64 1.43 16.82
N LEU A 258 -29.76 1.18 15.54
CA LEU A 258 -28.77 0.41 14.79
C LEU A 258 -27.50 1.26 14.69
N TYR A 259 -26.48 0.92 15.48
CA TYR A 259 -25.17 1.54 15.30
C TYR A 259 -24.52 0.91 14.06
N LEU A 260 -24.34 1.75 13.02
CA LEU A 260 -23.55 1.35 11.86
C LEU A 260 -22.13 1.04 12.30
N SER A 261 -21.54 -0.02 11.76
CA SER A 261 -20.11 -0.23 11.89
C SER A 261 -19.39 0.99 11.35
N TYR A 262 -18.51 1.58 12.16
CA TYR A 262 -17.73 2.75 11.79
C TYR A 262 -16.96 2.54 10.48
N GLU A 263 -16.53 1.30 10.22
CA GLU A 263 -15.81 0.89 9.02
C GLU A 263 -16.59 1.16 7.73
N TYR A 264 -17.92 0.91 7.74
CA TYR A 264 -18.77 1.03 6.54
C TYR A 264 -19.56 2.34 6.47
N TYR A 265 -19.55 3.14 7.53
CA TYR A 265 -20.35 4.36 7.62
C TYR A 265 -20.13 5.30 6.41
N TYR A 266 -18.89 5.49 5.99
CA TYR A 266 -18.57 6.34 4.85
C TYR A 266 -19.12 5.80 3.54
N TRP A 267 -19.04 4.51 3.31
CA TRP A 267 -19.63 3.89 2.12
C TRP A 267 -21.14 4.09 2.08
N PHE A 268 -21.82 3.99 3.19
CA PHE A 268 -23.27 4.22 3.26
C PHE A 268 -23.61 5.68 3.03
N LYS A 269 -22.89 6.60 3.64
CA LYS A 269 -23.04 8.06 3.43
C LYS A 269 -22.87 8.43 1.95
N TYR A 270 -21.95 7.79 1.25
CA TYR A 270 -21.67 8.01 -0.16
C TYR A 270 -22.34 6.99 -1.10
N SER A 271 -23.33 6.23 -0.63
CA SER A 271 -23.98 5.13 -1.37
C SER A 271 -24.49 5.53 -2.76
N LYS A 272 -24.91 6.78 -2.95
CA LYS A 272 -25.32 7.34 -4.27
C LYS A 272 -24.22 7.33 -5.34
N TYR A 273 -22.95 7.19 -4.93
CA TYR A 273 -21.79 7.12 -5.83
C TYR A 273 -21.24 5.70 -5.97
N ILE A 274 -21.92 4.72 -5.39
CA ILE A 274 -21.54 3.31 -5.46
C ILE A 274 -22.44 2.62 -6.47
N ASP A 275 -21.85 1.94 -7.44
CA ASP A 275 -22.59 1.21 -8.47
C ASP A 275 -23.07 -0.15 -7.99
N LEU A 276 -22.30 -0.80 -7.08
CA LEU A 276 -22.59 -2.13 -6.59
C LEU A 276 -22.03 -2.36 -5.20
N PHE A 277 -22.87 -2.86 -4.29
CA PHE A 277 -22.39 -3.56 -3.09
C PHE A 277 -22.35 -5.08 -3.33
N ILE A 278 -21.27 -5.71 -2.87
CA ILE A 278 -21.13 -7.17 -2.80
C ILE A 278 -21.23 -7.58 -1.34
N VAL A 279 -22.10 -8.52 -1.05
CA VAL A 279 -22.32 -9.12 0.28
C VAL A 279 -22.25 -10.64 0.19
N SER A 280 -22.05 -11.32 1.32
CA SER A 280 -21.80 -12.76 1.33
C SER A 280 -23.09 -13.62 1.39
N THR A 281 -24.19 -13.07 1.92
CA THR A 281 -25.45 -13.83 2.16
C THR A 281 -26.68 -13.00 1.82
N GLU A 282 -27.81 -13.68 1.56
CA GLU A 282 -29.11 -13.01 1.37
C GLU A 282 -29.59 -12.29 2.64
N ASN A 283 -29.28 -12.82 3.82
CA ASN A 283 -29.58 -12.13 5.08
C ASN A 283 -28.83 -10.82 5.18
N GLN A 284 -27.51 -10.81 4.90
CA GLN A 284 -26.69 -9.60 4.89
C GLN A 284 -27.22 -8.58 3.88
N LYS A 285 -27.69 -9.03 2.71
CA LYS A 285 -28.32 -8.15 1.72
C LYS A 285 -29.60 -7.51 2.25
N THR A 286 -30.48 -8.31 2.89
CA THR A 286 -31.73 -7.81 3.47
C THR A 286 -31.44 -6.78 4.56
N ASP A 287 -30.49 -7.08 5.45
CA ASP A 287 -30.08 -6.18 6.52
C ASP A 287 -29.49 -4.88 5.97
N LEU A 288 -28.66 -4.96 4.92
CA LEU A 288 -28.09 -3.77 4.28
C LEU A 288 -29.17 -2.88 3.67
N ILE A 289 -30.17 -3.46 3.00
CA ILE A 289 -31.30 -2.71 2.44
C ILE A 289 -32.06 -1.98 3.57
N ASN A 290 -32.34 -2.69 4.67
CA ASN A 290 -33.05 -2.10 5.82
C ASN A 290 -32.25 -0.93 6.42
N VAL A 291 -30.95 -1.12 6.65
CA VAL A 291 -30.06 -0.06 7.19
C VAL A 291 -30.03 1.15 6.30
N LEU A 292 -29.81 0.99 4.98
CA LEU A 292 -29.78 2.10 4.04
C LEU A 292 -31.11 2.83 4.00
N SER A 293 -32.24 2.10 4.04
CA SER A 293 -33.59 2.67 4.09
C SER A 293 -33.82 3.48 5.37
N ASP A 294 -33.49 2.94 6.53
CA ASP A 294 -33.70 3.58 7.83
C ASP A 294 -32.91 4.89 7.96
N TYR A 295 -31.69 4.92 7.42
CA TYR A 295 -30.87 6.13 7.37
C TYR A 295 -31.18 7.05 6.18
N LYS A 296 -32.13 6.69 5.33
CA LYS A 296 -32.51 7.41 4.12
C LYS A 296 -31.36 7.65 3.15
N TYR A 297 -30.46 6.67 3.07
CA TYR A 297 -29.39 6.63 2.08
C TYR A 297 -29.90 6.02 0.77
N ASP A 298 -29.22 6.31 -0.34
CA ASP A 298 -29.51 5.67 -1.61
C ASP A 298 -29.21 4.16 -1.52
N ILE A 299 -30.04 3.36 -2.19
CA ILE A 299 -29.87 1.90 -2.24
C ILE A 299 -29.33 1.51 -3.62
N PRO A 300 -28.00 1.35 -3.78
CA PRO A 300 -27.43 0.91 -5.04
C PRO A 300 -27.74 -0.56 -5.29
N LYS A 301 -27.31 -1.08 -6.44
CA LYS A 301 -27.40 -2.51 -6.71
C LYS A 301 -26.65 -3.30 -5.63
N ILE A 302 -27.27 -4.38 -5.12
CA ILE A 302 -26.66 -5.28 -4.14
C ILE A 302 -26.65 -6.69 -4.72
N LYS A 303 -25.48 -7.32 -4.77
CA LYS A 303 -25.29 -8.69 -5.25
C LYS A 303 -24.73 -9.58 -4.15
N VAL A 304 -25.32 -10.74 -3.99
CA VAL A 304 -24.81 -11.78 -3.08
C VAL A 304 -23.77 -12.61 -3.83
N ILE A 305 -22.56 -12.67 -3.30
CA ILE A 305 -21.48 -13.55 -3.76
C ILE A 305 -20.92 -14.22 -2.51
N PRO A 306 -21.18 -15.52 -2.28
CA PRO A 306 -20.68 -16.22 -1.11
C PRO A 306 -19.14 -16.15 -1.03
N VAL A 307 -18.62 -15.97 0.17
CA VAL A 307 -17.16 -16.00 0.39
C VAL A 307 -16.62 -17.39 0.09
N GLY A 308 -15.66 -17.49 -0.80
CA GLY A 308 -15.04 -18.75 -1.22
C GLY A 308 -15.87 -19.54 -2.25
N ALA A 309 -16.99 -19.01 -2.77
CA ALA A 309 -17.65 -19.61 -3.92
C ALA A 309 -16.78 -19.39 -5.17
N VAL A 310 -16.17 -20.46 -5.62
CA VAL A 310 -15.45 -20.54 -6.89
C VAL A 310 -16.19 -21.60 -7.70
N GLU A 311 -17.19 -21.17 -8.46
CA GLU A 311 -17.81 -21.99 -9.50
C GLU A 311 -17.47 -21.41 -10.88
#